data_2c79c446b7d5c19ac3a5b48b378588a1
#
_entry.id   2c79c446b7d5c19ac3a5b48b378588a1
#
_cell.length_a   1.000
_cell.length_b   1.000
_cell.length_c   1.000
_cell.angle_alpha   90.00
_cell.angle_beta   90.00
_cell.angle_gamma   90.00
#
_symmetry.space_group_name_H-M   'P 1'
#
loop_
_entity.id
_entity.type
_entity.pdbx_description
1 polymer ?
#
loop_
_entity_poly.entity_id
_entity_poly.type
_entity_poly.pdbx_seq_one_letter_code
_entity_poly.pdbx_strand_id
1 'polypeptide(L)'
;MAAIEVILPKVDMDMESGVITRWKVAEGDFVNQGDILFEMETGKAMMEVEAPGTGVIRDLAQITGKEVPVGTTVAWIEPVDKR
;
A
#
# COMPACT_ATOMS: atom_id res chain seq x y z
N MET A 1 -7.61 -18.20 -5.76
CA MET A 1 -6.86 -17.78 -4.58
C MET A 1 -7.25 -16.38 -4.19
N ALA A 2 -7.22 -16.12 -2.90
CA ALA A 2 -7.66 -14.82 -2.41
C ALA A 2 -6.59 -13.76 -2.63
N ALA A 3 -7.00 -12.58 -3.05
CA ALA A 3 -6.09 -11.46 -3.19
C ALA A 3 -5.68 -10.97 -1.79
N ILE A 4 -4.50 -10.38 -1.72
CA ILE A 4 -3.97 -9.82 -0.49
C ILE A 4 -4.35 -8.36 -0.45
N GLU A 5 -5.04 -7.95 0.61
CA GLU A 5 -5.47 -6.57 0.76
C GLU A 5 -4.30 -5.71 1.23
N VAL A 6 -4.11 -4.57 0.57
CA VAL A 6 -3.13 -3.57 0.98
C VAL A 6 -3.91 -2.40 1.57
N ILE A 7 -3.65 -2.10 2.84
CA ILE A 7 -4.36 -1.03 3.52
C ILE A 7 -3.37 0.06 3.93
N LEU A 8 -3.91 1.23 4.23
CA LEU A 8 -3.11 2.28 4.83
C LEU A 8 -2.84 1.85 6.27
N PRO A 9 -1.59 1.52 6.63
CA PRO A 9 -1.32 0.93 7.93
C PRO A 9 -1.30 1.97 9.04
N LYS A 10 -1.61 1.51 10.24
CA LYS A 10 -1.47 2.33 11.42
C LYS A 10 -0.06 2.10 11.97
N VAL A 11 0.79 3.11 11.80
CA VAL A 11 2.19 2.99 12.20
C VAL A 11 2.50 3.76 13.47
N ASP A 12 1.51 4.43 14.03
CA ASP A 12 1.65 5.26 15.22
C ASP A 12 0.35 5.12 16.01
N MET A 13 0.44 5.00 17.32
CA MET A 13 -0.74 4.80 18.15
C MET A 13 -1.75 5.94 18.05
N ASP A 14 -1.27 7.15 17.79
CA ASP A 14 -2.13 8.32 17.68
C ASP A 14 -2.61 8.58 16.26
N MET A 15 -2.26 7.72 15.33
CA MET A 15 -2.56 7.93 13.93
C MET A 15 -3.99 7.53 13.61
N GLU A 16 -4.75 8.43 13.01
CA GLU A 16 -6.10 8.14 12.54
C GLU A 16 -6.16 8.14 11.02
N SER A 17 -5.24 8.84 10.38
CA SER A 17 -5.22 8.95 8.94
C SER A 17 -3.78 9.20 8.48
N GLY A 18 -3.58 9.12 7.18
CA GLY A 18 -2.30 9.43 6.58
C GLY A 18 -2.49 9.86 5.15
N VAL A 19 -1.41 10.30 4.54
CA VAL A 19 -1.43 10.77 3.15
C VAL A 19 -0.43 9.93 2.37
N ILE A 20 -0.89 9.34 1.26
CA ILE A 20 0.03 8.68 0.33
C ILE A 20 0.66 9.78 -0.51
N THR A 21 1.96 9.97 -0.35
CA THR A 21 2.65 11.04 -1.07
C THR A 21 3.14 10.57 -2.42
N ARG A 22 3.39 9.25 -2.55
CA ARG A 22 3.93 8.73 -3.79
C ARG A 22 3.77 7.22 -3.86
N TRP A 23 3.23 6.73 -4.97
CA TRP A 23 3.24 5.30 -5.28
C TRP A 23 4.56 4.95 -5.93
N LYS A 24 5.18 3.88 -5.48
CA LYS A 24 6.45 3.39 -6.06
C LYS A 24 6.20 2.33 -7.11
N VAL A 25 4.97 1.88 -7.24
CA VAL A 25 4.58 0.85 -8.20
C VAL A 25 3.31 1.31 -8.90
N ALA A 26 3.00 0.65 -10.01
CA ALA A 26 1.80 0.94 -10.79
C ALA A 26 0.91 -0.28 -10.81
N GLU A 27 -0.35 -0.06 -11.16
CA GLU A 27 -1.27 -1.18 -11.34
C GLU A 27 -0.74 -2.09 -12.43
N GLY A 28 -0.76 -3.40 -12.16
CA GLY A 28 -0.22 -4.38 -13.08
C GLY A 28 1.22 -4.76 -12.82
N ASP A 29 1.91 -4.02 -11.95
CA ASP A 29 3.30 -4.34 -11.62
C ASP A 29 3.37 -5.59 -10.76
N PHE A 30 4.40 -6.38 -10.98
CA PHE A 30 4.68 -7.52 -10.12
C PHE A 30 5.57 -7.06 -8.97
N VAL A 31 5.22 -7.46 -7.75
CA VAL A 31 6.00 -7.09 -6.56
C VAL A 31 6.31 -8.35 -5.76
N ASN A 32 7.41 -8.29 -5.04
CA ASN A 32 7.77 -9.32 -4.07
C ASN A 32 7.48 -8.81 -2.68
N GLN A 33 7.19 -9.73 -1.77
CA GLN A 33 6.98 -9.36 -0.39
C GLN A 33 8.19 -8.56 0.11
N GLY A 34 7.92 -7.42 0.74
CA GLY A 34 8.98 -6.55 1.22
C GLY A 34 9.32 -5.40 0.28
N ASP A 35 8.88 -5.46 -0.97
CA ASP A 35 9.11 -4.35 -1.89
C ASP A 35 8.32 -3.13 -1.41
N ILE A 36 8.90 -1.95 -1.58
CA ILE A 36 8.24 -0.72 -1.18
C ILE A 36 7.13 -0.42 -2.17
N LEU A 37 5.88 -0.31 -1.67
CA LEU A 37 4.72 -0.02 -2.49
C LEU A 37 4.47 1.47 -2.62
N PHE A 38 4.52 2.18 -1.51
CA PHE A 38 4.26 3.61 -1.53
C PHE A 38 4.90 4.28 -0.33
N GLU A 39 5.03 5.60 -0.46
CA GLU A 39 5.47 6.45 0.64
C GLU A 39 4.26 7.16 1.20
N MET A 40 4.18 7.24 2.52
CA MET A 40 3.09 7.92 3.18
C MET A 40 3.62 8.89 4.21
N GLU A 41 2.85 9.92 4.45
CA GLU A 41 3.17 10.93 5.45
C GLU A 41 2.13 10.90 6.55
N THR A 42 2.60 10.89 7.77
CA THR A 42 1.74 11.05 8.94
C THR A 42 2.01 12.44 9.52
N GLY A 43 1.33 12.78 10.59
CA GLY A 43 1.58 14.07 11.22
C GLY A 43 2.98 14.20 11.80
N LYS A 44 3.72 13.12 11.94
CA LYS A 44 5.02 13.12 12.61
C LYS A 44 6.18 12.72 11.72
N ALA A 45 5.96 11.95 10.68
CA ALA A 45 7.06 11.40 9.90
C ALA A 45 6.60 10.94 8.53
N MET A 46 7.58 10.71 7.67
CA MET A 46 7.35 10.05 6.39
C MET A 46 7.81 8.61 6.51
N MET A 47 7.04 7.70 5.91
CA MET A 47 7.32 6.28 6.02
C MET A 47 7.11 5.60 4.69
N GLU A 48 7.74 4.44 4.54
CA GLU A 48 7.56 3.61 3.35
C GLU A 48 6.79 2.36 3.77
N VAL A 49 5.84 1.95 2.93
CA VAL A 49 5.01 0.79 3.20
C VAL A 49 5.41 -0.33 2.25
N GLU A 50 5.68 -1.49 2.83
CA GLU A 50 6.16 -2.65 2.09
C GLU A 50 5.00 -3.56 1.69
N ALA A 51 5.23 -4.33 0.63
CA ALA A 51 4.26 -5.29 0.16
C ALA A 51 4.07 -6.41 1.20
N PRO A 52 2.82 -6.72 1.57
CA PRO A 52 2.56 -7.81 2.52
C PRO A 52 2.65 -9.19 1.89
N GLY A 53 2.83 -9.26 0.59
CA GLY A 53 2.94 -10.53 -0.11
C GLY A 53 3.43 -10.31 -1.52
N THR A 54 3.58 -11.42 -2.24
CA THR A 54 4.11 -11.42 -3.61
C THR A 54 2.97 -11.60 -4.59
N GLY A 55 2.96 -10.81 -5.66
CA GLY A 55 1.95 -10.91 -6.70
C GLY A 55 1.88 -9.67 -7.56
N VAL A 56 0.75 -9.50 -8.23
CA VAL A 56 0.52 -8.39 -9.16
C VAL A 56 -0.40 -7.37 -8.52
N ILE A 57 -0.04 -6.11 -8.65
CA ILE A 57 -0.82 -5.01 -8.09
C ILE A 57 -2.11 -4.83 -8.88
N ARG A 58 -3.26 -4.83 -8.16
CA ARG A 58 -4.59 -4.62 -8.74
C ARG A 58 -5.32 -3.54 -7.97
N ASP A 59 -6.21 -2.83 -8.67
CA ASP A 59 -7.14 -1.85 -8.07
C ASP A 59 -6.41 -0.80 -7.23
N LEU A 60 -5.30 -0.31 -7.76
CA LEU A 60 -4.50 0.71 -7.08
C LEU A 60 -5.30 2.01 -7.00
N ALA A 61 -5.48 2.53 -5.79
CA ALA A 61 -6.25 3.74 -5.57
C ALA A 61 -5.44 4.97 -5.97
N GLN A 62 -6.05 5.85 -6.75
CA GLN A 62 -5.42 7.08 -7.21
C GLN A 62 -5.74 8.19 -6.20
N ILE A 63 -5.15 8.08 -5.02
CA ILE A 63 -5.46 8.99 -3.91
C ILE A 63 -4.22 9.71 -3.38
N THR A 64 -3.23 9.87 -4.23
CA THR A 64 -2.00 10.57 -3.84
C THR A 64 -2.33 12.00 -3.46
N GLY A 65 -1.81 12.42 -2.30
CA GLY A 65 -2.02 13.78 -1.83
C GLY A 65 -3.27 13.99 -1.01
N LYS A 66 -4.08 12.96 -0.84
CA LYS A 66 -5.31 13.07 -0.05
C LYS A 66 -5.14 12.35 1.28
N GLU A 67 -5.73 12.92 2.32
CA GLU A 67 -5.74 12.30 3.63
C GLU A 67 -6.74 11.15 3.64
N VAL A 68 -6.30 9.97 4.08
CA VAL A 68 -7.09 8.76 4.04
C VAL A 68 -7.09 8.12 5.43
N PRO A 69 -8.23 7.61 5.91
CA PRO A 69 -8.27 6.94 7.21
C PRO A 69 -7.41 5.67 7.23
N VAL A 70 -6.84 5.38 8.39
CA VAL A 70 -6.13 4.11 8.60
C VAL A 70 -7.08 2.96 8.33
N GLY A 71 -6.57 1.91 7.71
CA GLY A 71 -7.38 0.75 7.41
C GLY A 71 -8.07 0.81 6.06
N THR A 72 -7.98 1.96 5.38
CA THR A 72 -8.57 2.08 4.04
C THR A 72 -7.82 1.18 3.07
N THR A 73 -8.56 0.42 2.28
CA THR A 73 -7.96 -0.42 1.24
C THR A 73 -7.44 0.48 0.13
N VAL A 74 -6.14 0.36 -0.17
CA VAL A 74 -5.53 1.22 -1.18
C VAL A 74 -5.09 0.46 -2.41
N ALA A 75 -5.00 -0.87 -2.31
CA ALA A 75 -4.65 -1.70 -3.46
C ALA A 75 -4.90 -3.16 -3.09
N TRP A 76 -4.74 -4.01 -4.07
CA TRP A 76 -4.79 -5.46 -3.88
C TRP A 76 -3.59 -6.08 -4.54
N ILE A 77 -3.09 -7.18 -3.97
CA ILE A 77 -2.03 -7.96 -4.58
C ILE A 77 -2.64 -9.29 -4.97
N GLU A 78 -2.63 -9.58 -6.25
CA GLU A 78 -3.14 -10.85 -6.75
C GLU A 78 -1.99 -11.85 -6.78
N PRO A 79 -2.03 -12.91 -5.95
CA PRO A 79 -0.95 -13.89 -5.94
C PRO A 79 -0.80 -14.54 -7.31
N VAL A 80 0.44 -14.74 -7.72
CA VAL A 80 0.75 -15.34 -9.01
C VAL A 80 1.52 -16.61 -8.75
N ASP A 81 1.07 -17.69 -9.38
CA ASP A 81 1.73 -18.97 -9.25
C ASP A 81 2.86 -19.03 -10.27
N LYS A 82 4.06 -19.09 -9.79
CA LYS A 82 5.23 -19.14 -10.64
C LYS A 82 5.67 -20.57 -10.86
N ARG A 83 5.62 -20.97 -12.08
CA ARG A 83 6.02 -22.34 -12.46
C ARG A 83 7.11 -22.32 -13.47
#